data_70f89ca24b0543f524202fbd13fccc4e
#
_entry.id   70f89ca24b0543f524202fbd13fccc4e
#
_cell.length_a   1.000
_cell.length_b   1.000
_cell.length_c   1.000
_cell.angle_alpha   90.00
_cell.angle_beta   90.00
_cell.angle_gamma   90.00
#
_symmetry.space_group_name_H-M   'P 1'
#
loop_
_entity.id
_entity.type
_entity.pdbx_description
1 polymer ?
#
loop_
_entity_poly.entity_id
_entity_poly.type
_entity_poly.pdbx_seq_one_letter_code
_entity_poly.pdbx_strand_id
1 'polypeptide(L)'
;SVLTGTNEGGIFSEYERGEIGTPEFRDGIRQLASQSLTDDEIDRMWVNELLDIPQEKLDLLVSLRSKYDIYLLSNTNELHWQHVVESLLPQQNYRVEDLFKETFLSFRMKLAKPDPEIFREVLRQAGLKPEETLFIDDSAVNCQAAQSVGIQTEHYKPGNDLSLLFN
;
A
#
# COMPACT_ATOMS: atom_id res chain seq x y z
N SER A 1 10.65 -11.18 14.03
CA SER A 1 10.85 -12.03 12.86
C SER A 1 11.56 -11.22 11.78
N VAL A 2 12.50 -11.86 11.10
CA VAL A 2 13.32 -11.24 10.03
C VAL A 2 12.46 -10.74 8.85
N LEU A 3 11.25 -11.28 8.71
CA LEU A 3 10.35 -11.02 7.58
C LEU A 3 9.29 -9.94 7.85
N THR A 4 9.19 -9.42 9.06
CA THR A 4 8.12 -8.46 9.42
C THR A 4 8.44 -6.99 9.12
N GLY A 5 9.57 -6.72 8.48
CA GLY A 5 9.84 -5.44 7.80
C GLY A 5 9.79 -4.16 8.63
N THR A 6 10.16 -4.22 9.90
CA THR A 6 10.14 -3.04 10.77
C THR A 6 11.49 -2.30 10.87
N ASN A 7 12.48 -2.68 10.06
CA ASN A 7 13.77 -2.01 10.05
C ASN A 7 13.72 -0.75 9.18
N GLU A 8 13.58 0.39 9.80
CA GLU A 8 13.82 1.68 9.12
C GLU A 8 15.25 1.67 8.57
N GLY A 9 15.39 1.85 7.25
CA GLY A 9 16.67 1.87 6.55
C GLY A 9 17.27 0.52 6.16
N GLY A 10 16.56 -0.61 6.37
CA GLY A 10 17.00 -1.92 5.92
C GLY A 10 16.50 -2.31 4.54
N ILE A 11 16.84 -3.55 4.11
CA ILE A 11 16.48 -4.10 2.79
C ILE A 11 14.97 -4.06 2.51
N PHE A 12 14.14 -4.21 3.52
CA PHE A 12 12.68 -4.14 3.40
C PHE A 12 12.24 -2.73 3.00
N SER A 13 12.80 -1.71 3.67
CA SER A 13 12.52 -0.31 3.37
C SER A 13 13.03 0.08 1.98
N GLU A 14 14.22 -0.37 1.60
CA GLU A 14 14.80 -0.13 0.28
C GLU A 14 13.94 -0.74 -0.84
N TYR A 15 13.42 -1.95 -0.61
CA TYR A 15 12.55 -2.63 -1.57
C TYR A 15 11.20 -1.91 -1.68
N GLU A 16 10.64 -1.47 -0.57
CA GLU A 16 9.37 -0.73 -0.52
C GLU A 16 9.47 0.63 -1.22
N ARG A 17 10.62 1.29 -1.15
CA ARG A 17 10.85 2.56 -1.86
C ARG A 17 11.36 2.38 -3.29
N GLY A 18 11.48 1.14 -3.78
CA GLY A 18 11.97 0.87 -5.13
C GLY A 18 13.45 1.20 -5.34
N GLU A 19 14.21 1.33 -4.27
CA GLU A 19 15.65 1.57 -4.33
C GLU A 19 16.43 0.33 -4.77
N ILE A 20 15.86 -0.84 -4.50
CA ILE A 20 16.35 -2.12 -4.99
C ILE A 20 15.22 -2.87 -5.69
N GLY A 21 15.59 -3.73 -6.64
CA GLY A 21 14.64 -4.60 -7.34
C GLY A 21 14.43 -5.94 -6.65
N THR A 22 13.56 -6.76 -7.21
CA THR A 22 13.24 -8.09 -6.66
C THR A 22 14.45 -9.01 -6.58
N PRO A 23 15.35 -9.09 -7.60
CA PRO A 23 16.54 -9.93 -7.49
C PRO A 23 17.45 -9.54 -6.31
N GLU A 24 17.69 -8.26 -6.12
CA GLU A 24 18.56 -7.74 -5.03
C GLU A 24 17.88 -7.99 -3.67
N PHE A 25 16.56 -7.87 -3.60
CA PHE A 25 15.80 -8.18 -2.40
C PHE A 25 15.95 -9.66 -2.02
N ARG A 26 15.80 -10.57 -2.99
CA ARG A 26 15.96 -12.02 -2.75
C ARG A 26 17.38 -12.34 -2.26
N ASP A 27 18.40 -11.75 -2.88
CA ASP A 27 19.78 -11.96 -2.45
C ASP A 27 20.03 -11.46 -1.04
N GLY A 28 19.46 -10.32 -0.67
CA GLY A 28 19.52 -9.80 0.69
C GLY A 28 18.85 -10.71 1.71
N ILE A 29 17.73 -11.31 1.37
CA ILE A 29 17.06 -12.30 2.23
C ILE A 29 17.96 -13.53 2.45
N ARG A 30 18.60 -14.03 1.40
CA ARG A 30 19.55 -15.15 1.50
C ARG A 30 20.68 -14.84 2.47
N GLN A 31 21.23 -13.64 2.40
CA GLN A 31 22.29 -13.19 3.31
C GLN A 31 21.83 -13.12 4.75
N LEU A 32 20.65 -12.54 5.00
CA LEU A 32 20.08 -12.43 6.33
C LEU A 32 19.73 -13.79 6.96
N ALA A 33 19.22 -14.70 6.14
CA ALA A 33 18.84 -16.05 6.59
C ALA A 33 20.02 -17.00 6.73
N SER A 34 21.18 -16.67 6.16
CA SER A 34 22.37 -17.53 6.09
C SER A 34 22.05 -18.92 5.51
N GLN A 35 21.13 -18.97 4.54
CA GLN A 35 20.66 -20.21 3.94
C GLN A 35 20.58 -20.07 2.43
N SER A 36 20.75 -21.21 1.75
CA SER A 36 20.57 -21.30 0.30
C SER A 36 19.10 -21.49 -0.05
N LEU A 37 18.35 -20.38 -0.03
CA LEU A 37 16.93 -20.38 -0.38
C LEU A 37 16.76 -20.15 -1.88
N THR A 38 15.81 -20.87 -2.49
CA THR A 38 15.41 -20.62 -3.87
C THR A 38 14.54 -19.37 -3.97
N ASP A 39 14.43 -18.80 -5.16
CA ASP A 39 13.55 -17.66 -5.39
C ASP A 39 12.10 -17.98 -5.00
N ASP A 40 11.60 -19.16 -5.39
CA ASP A 40 10.24 -19.61 -5.06
C ASP A 40 10.00 -19.74 -3.55
N GLU A 41 10.99 -20.23 -2.81
CA GLU A 41 10.90 -20.32 -1.35
C GLU A 41 10.81 -18.95 -0.70
N ILE A 42 11.63 -18.00 -1.15
CA ILE A 42 11.64 -16.62 -0.66
C ILE A 42 10.30 -15.95 -0.99
N ASP A 43 9.85 -16.05 -2.23
CA ASP A 43 8.61 -15.42 -2.68
C ASP A 43 7.40 -15.95 -1.89
N ARG A 44 7.32 -17.26 -1.67
CA ARG A 44 6.24 -17.86 -0.87
C ARG A 44 6.25 -17.39 0.58
N MET A 45 7.44 -17.35 1.20
CA MET A 45 7.57 -16.85 2.56
C MET A 45 7.13 -15.39 2.67
N TRP A 46 7.52 -14.56 1.71
CA TRP A 46 7.22 -13.13 1.69
C TRP A 46 5.74 -12.86 1.44
N VAL A 47 5.14 -13.56 0.49
CA VAL A 47 3.73 -13.43 0.12
C VAL A 47 2.81 -13.95 1.23
N ASN A 48 3.21 -14.98 1.99
CA ASN A 48 2.43 -15.51 3.10
C ASN A 48 2.27 -14.52 4.27
N GLU A 49 3.03 -13.43 4.31
CA GLU A 49 2.84 -12.34 5.27
C GLU A 49 1.62 -11.47 4.94
N LEU A 50 1.06 -11.57 3.71
CA LEU A 50 -0.13 -10.81 3.32
C LEU A 50 -1.39 -11.45 3.88
N LEU A 51 -2.24 -10.61 4.48
CA LEU A 51 -3.57 -11.00 4.94
C LEU A 51 -4.59 -10.86 3.81
N ASP A 52 -5.68 -11.64 3.91
CA ASP A 52 -6.80 -11.50 3.01
C ASP A 52 -7.46 -10.13 3.14
N ILE A 53 -7.97 -9.62 2.03
CA ILE A 53 -8.71 -8.36 2.02
C ILE A 53 -10.18 -8.67 2.32
N PRO A 54 -10.78 -8.05 3.36
CA PRO A 54 -12.18 -8.30 3.68
C PRO A 54 -13.13 -7.92 2.54
N GLN A 55 -14.06 -8.81 2.22
CA GLN A 55 -15.03 -8.62 1.13
C GLN A 55 -15.84 -7.33 1.32
N GLU A 56 -16.24 -7.02 2.55
CA GLU A 56 -17.03 -5.83 2.85
C GLU A 56 -16.32 -4.53 2.47
N LYS A 57 -15.00 -4.48 2.63
CA LYS A 57 -14.19 -3.32 2.24
C LYS A 57 -14.15 -3.15 0.72
N LEU A 58 -14.02 -4.24 -0.01
CA LEU A 58 -14.03 -4.21 -1.48
C LEU A 58 -15.40 -3.77 -2.00
N ASP A 59 -16.48 -4.31 -1.45
CA ASP A 59 -17.85 -3.93 -1.81
C ASP A 59 -18.11 -2.45 -1.53
N LEU A 60 -17.62 -1.94 -0.41
CA LEU A 60 -17.74 -0.53 -0.05
C LEU A 60 -16.99 0.36 -1.08
N LEU A 61 -15.76 0.01 -1.43
CA LEU A 61 -14.98 0.77 -2.41
C LEU A 61 -15.70 0.87 -3.75
N VAL A 62 -16.24 -0.25 -4.25
CA VAL A 62 -17.02 -0.27 -5.49
C VAL A 62 -18.25 0.64 -5.39
N SER A 63 -18.97 0.58 -4.27
CA SER A 63 -20.15 1.41 -4.08
C SER A 63 -19.84 2.90 -4.04
N LEU A 64 -18.68 3.27 -3.51
CA LEU A 64 -18.24 4.67 -3.42
C LEU A 64 -17.78 5.25 -4.76
N ARG A 65 -17.39 4.40 -5.73
CA ARG A 65 -16.92 4.84 -7.04
C ARG A 65 -17.97 5.64 -7.83
N SER A 66 -19.24 5.45 -7.54
CA SER A 66 -20.31 6.23 -8.18
C SER A 66 -20.41 7.67 -7.67
N LYS A 67 -19.86 7.96 -6.49
CA LYS A 67 -19.95 9.27 -5.83
C LYS A 67 -18.61 10.00 -5.74
N TYR A 68 -17.52 9.25 -5.69
CA TYR A 68 -16.18 9.80 -5.44
C TYR A 68 -15.16 9.20 -6.39
N ASP A 69 -14.11 9.95 -6.67
CA ASP A 69 -12.89 9.42 -7.26
C ASP A 69 -12.08 8.77 -6.14
N ILE A 70 -11.87 7.47 -6.24
CA ILE A 70 -11.16 6.68 -5.24
C ILE A 70 -9.76 6.37 -5.73
N TYR A 71 -8.78 6.65 -4.90
CA TYR A 71 -7.36 6.39 -5.15
C TYR A 71 -6.79 5.49 -4.07
N LEU A 72 -5.83 4.67 -4.44
CA LEU A 72 -5.03 3.91 -3.48
C LEU A 72 -3.65 4.55 -3.35
N LEU A 73 -3.24 4.81 -2.11
CA LEU A 73 -1.85 5.16 -1.78
C LEU A 73 -1.32 4.11 -0.81
N SER A 74 -0.39 3.30 -1.26
CA SER A 74 0.08 2.14 -0.50
C SER A 74 1.60 2.09 -0.42
N ASN A 75 2.10 1.88 0.80
CA ASN A 75 3.47 1.43 1.00
C ASN A 75 3.50 -0.09 0.77
N THR A 76 4.07 -0.50 -0.35
CA THR A 76 4.10 -1.90 -0.76
C THR A 76 5.33 -2.17 -1.61
N ASN A 77 5.46 -3.38 -2.10
CA ASN A 77 6.56 -3.80 -2.96
C ASN A 77 6.03 -4.61 -4.14
N GLU A 78 6.91 -4.87 -5.10
CA GLU A 78 6.54 -5.52 -6.35
C GLU A 78 5.90 -6.90 -6.14
N LEU A 79 6.49 -7.75 -5.29
CA LEU A 79 5.99 -9.11 -5.04
C LEU A 79 4.60 -9.09 -4.38
N HIS A 80 4.42 -8.26 -3.35
CA HIS A 80 3.14 -8.13 -2.66
C HIS A 80 2.06 -7.58 -3.60
N TRP A 81 2.37 -6.53 -4.36
CA TRP A 81 1.43 -5.94 -5.29
C TRP A 81 1.02 -6.92 -6.38
N GLN A 82 1.98 -7.65 -6.95
CA GLN A 82 1.71 -8.67 -7.93
C GLN A 82 0.75 -9.74 -7.37
N HIS A 83 0.97 -10.17 -6.12
CA HIS A 83 0.08 -11.14 -5.47
C HIS A 83 -1.34 -10.59 -5.27
N VAL A 84 -1.47 -9.33 -4.87
CA VAL A 84 -2.78 -8.67 -4.75
C VAL A 84 -3.52 -8.69 -6.08
N VAL A 85 -2.86 -8.28 -7.16
CA VAL A 85 -3.46 -8.14 -8.49
C VAL A 85 -3.78 -9.49 -9.12
N GLU A 86 -2.88 -10.46 -9.00
CA GLU A 86 -2.99 -11.75 -9.71
C GLU A 86 -3.72 -12.83 -8.91
N SER A 87 -3.84 -12.69 -7.59
CA SER A 87 -4.41 -13.73 -6.74
C SER A 87 -5.50 -13.22 -5.80
N LEU A 88 -5.20 -12.26 -4.92
CA LEU A 88 -6.14 -11.88 -3.86
C LEU A 88 -7.42 -11.24 -4.40
N LEU A 89 -7.31 -10.27 -5.31
CA LEU A 89 -8.47 -9.62 -5.90
C LEU A 89 -9.27 -10.55 -6.81
N PRO A 90 -8.64 -11.33 -7.73
CA PRO A 90 -9.39 -12.26 -8.58
C PRO A 90 -10.15 -13.34 -7.81
N GLN A 91 -9.63 -13.80 -6.67
CA GLN A 91 -10.34 -14.76 -5.80
C GLN A 91 -11.66 -14.20 -5.27
N GLN A 92 -11.79 -12.88 -5.20
CA GLN A 92 -13.01 -12.19 -4.77
C GLN A 92 -13.78 -11.56 -5.94
N ASN A 93 -13.43 -11.92 -7.17
CA ASN A 93 -14.05 -11.43 -8.41
C ASN A 93 -13.89 -9.91 -8.63
N TYR A 94 -12.77 -9.35 -8.18
CA TYR A 94 -12.45 -7.94 -8.39
C TYR A 94 -11.15 -7.76 -9.18
N ARG A 95 -11.07 -6.63 -9.87
CA ARG A 95 -9.85 -6.12 -10.49
C ARG A 95 -9.52 -4.77 -9.88
N VAL A 96 -8.27 -4.35 -9.99
CA VAL A 96 -7.82 -3.06 -9.45
C VAL A 96 -8.66 -1.89 -10.02
N GLU A 97 -8.97 -1.94 -11.30
CA GLU A 97 -9.74 -0.90 -12.01
C GLU A 97 -11.18 -0.78 -11.50
N ASP A 98 -11.72 -1.85 -10.91
CA ASP A 98 -13.06 -1.82 -10.30
C ASP A 98 -13.08 -1.00 -9.02
N LEU A 99 -11.95 -0.95 -8.31
CA LEU A 99 -11.82 -0.37 -6.97
C LEU A 99 -11.27 1.05 -6.98
N PHE A 100 -10.29 1.33 -7.83
CA PHE A 100 -9.54 2.58 -7.81
C PHE A 100 -9.45 3.20 -9.20
N LYS A 101 -9.62 4.52 -9.23
CA LYS A 101 -9.38 5.29 -10.44
C LYS A 101 -7.90 5.24 -10.81
N GLU A 102 -7.02 5.34 -9.82
CA GLU A 102 -5.58 5.27 -9.97
C GLU A 102 -4.94 4.72 -8.71
N THR A 103 -3.79 4.06 -8.85
CA THR A 103 -3.03 3.51 -7.73
C THR A 103 -1.66 4.19 -7.65
N PHE A 104 -1.28 4.56 -6.43
CA PHE A 104 0.01 5.16 -6.11
C PHE A 104 0.75 4.24 -5.17
N LEU A 105 1.83 3.64 -5.67
CA LEU A 105 2.56 2.59 -4.97
C LEU A 105 3.97 3.06 -4.65
N SER A 106 4.39 2.91 -3.42
CA SER A 106 5.68 3.43 -2.93
C SER A 106 6.86 2.99 -3.77
N PHE A 107 6.92 1.71 -4.15
CA PHE A 107 8.06 1.18 -4.91
C PHE A 107 8.13 1.73 -6.35
N ARG A 108 7.01 2.16 -6.93
CA ARG A 108 6.98 2.80 -8.25
C ARG A 108 7.29 4.30 -8.16
N MET A 109 6.83 4.93 -7.10
CA MET A 109 7.04 6.37 -6.87
C MET A 109 8.42 6.68 -6.32
N LYS A 110 9.10 5.70 -5.75
CA LYS A 110 10.37 5.86 -5.00
C LYS A 110 10.21 6.82 -3.82
N LEU A 111 9.05 6.82 -3.24
CA LEU A 111 8.66 7.58 -2.06
C LEU A 111 7.77 6.70 -1.18
N ALA A 112 7.79 6.89 0.12
CA ALA A 112 6.97 6.12 1.06
C ALA A 112 6.35 7.04 2.10
N LYS A 113 5.13 6.68 2.55
CA LYS A 113 4.55 7.31 3.73
C LYS A 113 5.43 7.00 4.95
N PRO A 114 5.68 7.90 5.87
CA PRO A 114 5.02 9.20 6.08
C PRO A 114 5.74 10.42 5.48
N ASP A 115 6.61 10.23 4.49
CA ASP A 115 7.27 11.38 3.84
C ASP A 115 6.21 12.28 3.20
N PRO A 116 6.13 13.59 3.57
CA PRO A 116 5.17 14.50 2.97
C PRO A 116 5.25 14.62 1.45
N GLU A 117 6.43 14.38 0.86
CA GLU A 117 6.62 14.45 -0.58
C GLU A 117 5.75 13.46 -1.34
N ILE A 118 5.43 12.28 -0.76
CA ILE A 118 4.56 11.32 -1.44
C ILE A 118 3.14 11.88 -1.62
N PHE A 119 2.64 12.63 -0.64
CA PHE A 119 1.33 13.27 -0.72
C PHE A 119 1.32 14.40 -1.74
N ARG A 120 2.37 15.22 -1.79
CA ARG A 120 2.51 16.27 -2.81
C ARG A 120 2.52 15.68 -4.20
N GLU A 121 3.24 14.59 -4.40
CA GLU A 121 3.35 13.93 -5.70
C GLU A 121 2.02 13.33 -6.14
N VAL A 122 1.26 12.73 -5.22
CA VAL A 122 -0.09 12.22 -5.50
C VAL A 122 -1.02 13.36 -5.95
N LEU A 123 -1.03 14.47 -5.22
CA LEU A 123 -1.85 15.64 -5.56
C LEU A 123 -1.49 16.16 -6.96
N ARG A 124 -0.22 16.23 -7.26
CA ARG A 124 0.29 16.71 -8.56
C ARG A 124 -0.13 15.77 -9.70
N GLN A 125 0.14 14.46 -9.55
CA GLN A 125 -0.12 13.49 -10.61
C GLN A 125 -1.62 13.32 -10.88
N ALA A 126 -2.43 13.28 -9.83
CA ALA A 126 -3.87 13.11 -9.97
C ALA A 126 -4.63 14.43 -10.21
N GLY A 127 -3.94 15.57 -10.15
CA GLY A 127 -4.56 16.88 -10.33
C GLY A 127 -5.56 17.23 -9.23
N LEU A 128 -5.26 16.84 -7.98
CA LEU A 128 -6.16 17.01 -6.85
C LEU A 128 -5.84 18.29 -6.05
N LYS A 129 -6.89 18.89 -5.49
CA LYS A 129 -6.76 19.98 -4.53
C LYS A 129 -6.76 19.37 -3.13
N PRO A 130 -5.79 19.74 -2.27
CA PRO A 130 -5.71 19.17 -0.92
C PRO A 130 -6.98 19.41 -0.10
N GLU A 131 -7.60 20.57 -0.20
CA GLU A 131 -8.82 20.92 0.53
C GLU A 131 -10.06 20.13 0.09
N GLU A 132 -10.01 19.48 -1.08
CA GLU A 132 -11.08 18.62 -1.61
C GLU A 132 -10.77 17.13 -1.49
N THR A 133 -9.66 16.79 -0.82
CA THR A 133 -9.14 15.43 -0.73
C THR A 133 -9.19 14.95 0.72
N LEU A 134 -9.72 13.74 0.91
CA LEU A 134 -9.74 13.06 2.19
C LEU A 134 -8.79 11.85 2.13
N PHE A 135 -7.86 11.79 3.06
CA PHE A 135 -6.96 10.65 3.25
C PHE A 135 -7.39 9.84 4.48
N ILE A 136 -7.62 8.56 4.28
CA ILE A 136 -8.03 7.62 5.33
C ILE A 136 -6.91 6.60 5.52
N ASP A 137 -6.35 6.53 6.72
CA ASP A 137 -5.25 5.62 7.04
C ASP A 137 -5.32 5.23 8.52
N ASP A 138 -4.83 4.05 8.86
CA ASP A 138 -4.77 3.56 10.24
C ASP A 138 -3.53 4.05 11.01
N SER A 139 -2.62 4.73 10.34
CA SER A 139 -1.40 5.29 10.92
C SER A 139 -1.57 6.78 11.22
N ALA A 140 -1.46 7.14 12.50
CA ALA A 140 -1.52 8.54 12.92
C ALA A 140 -0.39 9.37 12.28
N VAL A 141 0.80 8.80 12.14
CA VAL A 141 1.97 9.48 11.54
C VAL A 141 1.72 9.79 10.07
N ASN A 142 1.12 8.85 9.33
CA ASN A 142 0.75 9.05 7.94
C ASN A 142 -0.30 10.16 7.81
N CYS A 143 -1.30 10.17 8.68
CA CYS A 143 -2.32 11.22 8.70
C CYS A 143 -1.71 12.61 9.00
N GLN A 144 -0.79 12.68 9.94
CA GLN A 144 -0.09 13.92 10.24
C GLN A 144 0.69 14.46 9.03
N ALA A 145 1.37 13.56 8.31
CA ALA A 145 2.10 13.93 7.10
C ALA A 145 1.16 14.47 6.01
N ALA A 146 0.01 13.83 5.81
CA ALA A 146 -0.99 14.30 4.86
C ALA A 146 -1.56 15.67 5.26
N GLN A 147 -1.83 15.87 6.54
CA GLN A 147 -2.30 17.16 7.07
C GLN A 147 -1.29 18.27 6.82
N SER A 148 0.00 17.98 6.90
CA SER A 148 1.06 18.98 6.70
C SER A 148 1.06 19.55 5.28
N VAL A 149 0.45 18.88 4.32
CA VAL A 149 0.30 19.36 2.93
C VAL A 149 -1.13 19.85 2.62
N GLY A 150 -1.98 19.98 3.64
CA GLY A 150 -3.33 20.54 3.52
C GLY A 150 -4.44 19.54 3.22
N ILE A 151 -4.15 18.24 3.19
CA ILE A 151 -5.15 17.18 2.97
C ILE A 151 -5.97 16.98 4.25
N GLN A 152 -7.28 16.82 4.10
CA GLN A 152 -8.14 16.39 5.20
C GLN A 152 -7.89 14.92 5.48
N THR A 153 -7.90 14.53 6.76
CA THR A 153 -7.57 13.15 7.14
C THR A 153 -8.59 12.55 8.11
N GLU A 154 -8.73 11.25 8.02
CA GLU A 154 -9.45 10.43 8.99
C GLU A 154 -8.51 9.32 9.46
N HIS A 155 -8.20 9.33 10.76
CA HIS A 155 -7.41 8.26 11.38
C HIS A 155 -8.35 7.07 11.66
N TYR A 156 -8.33 6.11 10.75
CA TYR A 156 -9.17 4.92 10.81
C TYR A 156 -8.59 3.92 11.83
N LYS A 157 -9.47 3.39 12.69
CA LYS A 157 -9.10 2.31 13.60
C LYS A 157 -9.51 0.97 13.00
N PRO A 158 -8.59 -0.01 12.85
CA PRO A 158 -8.93 -1.34 12.37
C PRO A 158 -10.06 -1.97 13.18
N GLY A 159 -11.04 -2.57 12.49
CA GLY A 159 -12.24 -3.13 13.10
C GLY A 159 -13.44 -2.18 13.16
N ASN A 160 -13.26 -0.88 12.93
CA ASN A 160 -14.35 0.07 12.80
C ASN A 160 -15.00 -0.04 11.42
N ASP A 161 -16.28 0.30 11.36
CA ASP A 161 -17.05 0.29 10.11
C ASP A 161 -16.76 1.57 9.31
N LEU A 162 -15.98 1.42 8.21
CA LEU A 162 -15.66 2.53 7.31
C LEU A 162 -16.89 3.15 6.66
N SER A 163 -17.97 2.39 6.49
CA SER A 163 -19.19 2.90 5.84
C SER A 163 -19.81 4.07 6.59
N LEU A 164 -19.58 4.16 7.89
CA LEU A 164 -20.10 5.24 8.73
C LEU A 164 -19.54 6.61 8.37
N LEU A 165 -18.37 6.68 7.73
CA LEU A 165 -17.76 7.93 7.29
C LEU A 165 -18.50 8.56 6.10
N PHE A 166 -19.31 7.79 5.39
CA PHE A 166 -19.94 8.18 4.13
C PHE A 166 -21.47 8.24 4.20
N ASN A 167 -22.03 8.15 5.39
CA ASN A 167 -23.48 8.24 5.63
C ASN A 167 -23.94 9.69 5.77
#